data_dabf92616169a6b44fe906e4ca323ad7
#
_entry.id   dabf92616169a6b44fe906e4ca323ad7
#
_cell.length_a   1.000
_cell.length_b   1.000
_cell.length_c   1.000
_cell.angle_alpha   90.00
_cell.angle_beta   90.00
_cell.angle_gamma   90.00
#
_symmetry.space_group_name_H-M   'P 1'
#
loop_
_entity.id
_entity.type
_entity.pdbx_description
1 polymer ?
#
loop_
_entity_poly.entity_id
_entity_poly.type
_entity_poly.pdbx_seq_one_letter_code
_entity_poly.pdbx_strand_id
1 'polypeptide(L)'
;EGLVQPLKPVIRIATEEDLRKVEENHEKEKQAFDICLKKIADHKLDMKLVEVEYTFDNSKVLFYFTAEGRVDFRELVKDLASVFRTRIELRQIGVRDEAKMLGGLGVCGKPFCCSTFLSSFQPVSIKMAKEQGLSLNPVKISGTCGRLMCCLKFEQDAYLDLLRTIPKVNAIVVTPEGKGTVIDQNLLTGILTIRLDKAPDAAPATFHAKQVKVIKDGQIKVNKEELEQLKGLEKN
;
A
#
# COMPACT_ATOMS: atom_id res chain seq x y z
N GLU A 1 9.38 -15.26 -9.06
CA GLU A 1 10.59 -14.58 -8.58
C GLU A 1 10.46 -14.34 -7.09
N GLY A 2 11.47 -14.74 -6.27
CA GLY A 2 11.45 -14.58 -4.82
C GLY A 2 11.44 -15.89 -4.01
N LEU A 3 11.53 -17.05 -4.66
CA LEU A 3 11.69 -18.32 -3.97
C LEU A 3 13.10 -18.42 -3.38
N VAL A 4 13.16 -18.55 -2.05
CA VAL A 4 14.43 -18.74 -1.34
C VAL A 4 14.86 -20.19 -1.52
N GLN A 5 16.02 -20.40 -2.11
CA GLN A 5 16.62 -21.73 -2.27
C GLN A 5 17.51 -22.07 -1.05
N PRO A 6 17.59 -23.35 -0.63
CA PRO A 6 16.83 -24.50 -1.13
C PRO A 6 15.37 -24.51 -0.61
N LEU A 7 14.45 -24.95 -1.45
CA LEU A 7 13.05 -25.13 -1.05
C LEU A 7 12.96 -26.24 -0.01
N LYS A 8 12.17 -26.04 1.01
CA LYS A 8 11.88 -27.10 2.00
C LYS A 8 11.02 -28.18 1.32
N PRO A 9 11.39 -29.47 1.44
CA PRO A 9 10.62 -30.56 0.85
C PRO A 9 9.26 -30.66 1.52
N VAL A 10 8.25 -31.03 0.75
CA VAL A 10 6.96 -31.48 1.29
C VAL A 10 7.17 -32.84 1.95
N ILE A 11 6.84 -32.96 3.24
CA ILE A 11 7.06 -34.20 4.00
C ILE A 11 5.96 -35.21 3.69
N ARG A 12 4.69 -34.81 3.82
CA ARG A 12 3.50 -35.63 3.59
C ARG A 12 2.23 -34.76 3.51
N ILE A 13 1.13 -35.36 3.12
CA ILE A 13 -0.21 -34.76 3.23
C ILE A 13 -0.62 -34.75 4.71
N ALA A 14 -1.33 -33.72 5.15
CA ALA A 14 -1.85 -33.62 6.51
C ALA A 14 -2.87 -34.75 6.78
N THR A 15 -2.78 -35.33 7.97
CA THR A 15 -3.74 -36.33 8.47
C THR A 15 -4.91 -35.63 9.16
N GLU A 16 -5.98 -36.37 9.48
CA GLU A 16 -7.10 -35.86 10.28
C GLU A 16 -6.65 -35.41 11.68
N GLU A 17 -5.63 -36.05 12.22
CA GLU A 17 -5.05 -35.71 13.53
C GLU A 17 -4.29 -34.37 13.45
N ASP A 18 -3.57 -34.11 12.35
CA ASP A 18 -2.94 -32.84 12.10
C ASP A 18 -3.98 -31.70 11.98
N LEU A 19 -5.08 -31.95 11.28
CA LEU A 19 -6.17 -30.98 11.13
C LEU A 19 -6.84 -30.65 12.47
N ARG A 20 -7.12 -31.68 13.31
CA ARG A 20 -7.63 -31.46 14.66
C ARG A 20 -6.69 -30.62 15.51
N LYS A 21 -5.39 -30.88 15.41
CA LYS A 21 -4.37 -30.11 16.14
C LYS A 21 -4.32 -28.64 15.70
N VAL A 22 -4.49 -28.36 14.43
CA VAL A 22 -4.61 -26.98 13.91
C VAL A 22 -5.85 -26.30 14.50
N GLU A 23 -6.99 -26.97 14.52
CA GLU A 23 -8.23 -26.43 15.07
C GLU A 23 -8.13 -26.15 16.58
N GLU A 24 -7.52 -27.07 17.35
CA GLU A 24 -7.19 -26.84 18.76
C GLU A 24 -6.26 -25.65 18.96
N ASN A 25 -5.27 -25.46 18.08
CA ASN A 25 -4.38 -24.30 18.13
C ASN A 25 -5.14 -23.00 17.86
N HIS A 26 -6.03 -22.97 16.89
CA HIS A 26 -6.87 -21.79 16.63
C HIS A 26 -7.74 -21.38 17.83
N GLU A 27 -8.28 -22.35 18.57
CA GLU A 27 -9.01 -22.03 19.81
C GLU A 27 -8.09 -21.48 20.90
N LYS A 28 -6.87 -22.02 21.03
CA LYS A 28 -5.85 -21.50 21.97
C LYS A 28 -5.41 -20.08 21.55
N GLU A 29 -5.26 -19.81 20.25
CA GLU A 29 -4.89 -18.49 19.70
C GLU A 29 -5.92 -17.42 20.07
N LYS A 30 -7.21 -17.73 19.95
CA LYS A 30 -8.30 -16.84 20.38
C LYS A 30 -8.21 -16.51 21.87
N GLN A 31 -8.05 -17.55 22.72
CA GLN A 31 -7.90 -17.35 24.15
C GLN A 31 -6.64 -16.55 24.50
N ALA A 32 -5.53 -16.84 23.82
CA ALA A 32 -4.28 -16.13 24.03
C ALA A 32 -4.36 -14.67 23.60
N PHE A 33 -5.13 -14.38 22.54
CA PHE A 33 -5.40 -13.02 22.08
C PHE A 33 -6.11 -12.20 23.17
N ASP A 34 -7.18 -12.72 23.76
CA ASP A 34 -7.95 -12.06 24.82
C ASP A 34 -7.10 -11.83 26.09
N ILE A 35 -6.30 -12.82 26.45
CA ILE A 35 -5.38 -12.72 27.60
C ILE A 35 -4.34 -11.64 27.35
N CYS A 36 -3.73 -11.64 26.17
CA CYS A 36 -2.70 -10.66 25.81
C CYS A 36 -3.27 -9.23 25.78
N LEU A 37 -4.49 -9.01 25.26
CA LEU A 37 -5.15 -7.72 25.29
C LEU A 37 -5.30 -7.17 26.71
N LYS A 38 -5.75 -8.02 27.66
CA LYS A 38 -5.87 -7.64 29.07
C LYS A 38 -4.51 -7.25 29.64
N LYS A 39 -3.46 -8.03 29.37
CA LYS A 39 -2.10 -7.75 29.85
C LYS A 39 -1.51 -6.47 29.25
N ILE A 40 -1.75 -6.19 27.96
CA ILE A 40 -1.35 -4.93 27.33
C ILE A 40 -2.01 -3.75 28.03
N ALA A 41 -3.31 -3.86 28.35
CA ALA A 41 -4.03 -2.82 29.09
C ALA A 41 -3.50 -2.64 30.53
N ASP A 42 -3.23 -3.75 31.26
CA ASP A 42 -2.69 -3.73 32.61
C ASP A 42 -1.32 -3.02 32.67
N HIS A 43 -0.46 -3.28 31.68
CA HIS A 43 0.86 -2.63 31.54
C HIS A 43 0.80 -1.24 30.90
N LYS A 44 -0.39 -0.78 30.46
CA LYS A 44 -0.61 0.52 29.79
C LYS A 44 0.33 0.75 28.60
N LEU A 45 0.55 -0.28 27.81
CA LEU A 45 1.42 -0.22 26.64
C LEU A 45 0.68 0.37 25.45
N ASP A 46 1.32 1.32 24.77
CA ASP A 46 0.79 1.91 23.51
C ASP A 46 1.16 1.03 22.34
N MET A 47 0.43 -0.07 22.19
CA MET A 47 0.57 -1.05 21.13
C MET A 47 -0.78 -1.70 20.81
N LYS A 48 -0.99 -2.06 19.56
CA LYS A 48 -2.19 -2.75 19.08
C LYS A 48 -1.82 -4.19 18.73
N LEU A 49 -2.39 -5.15 19.45
CA LEU A 49 -2.29 -6.57 19.09
C LEU A 49 -3.07 -6.81 17.80
N VAL A 50 -2.48 -7.52 16.84
CA VAL A 50 -3.06 -7.81 15.52
C VAL A 50 -3.45 -9.27 15.43
N GLU A 51 -2.54 -10.19 15.75
CA GLU A 51 -2.76 -11.64 15.64
C GLU A 51 -1.89 -12.40 16.63
N VAL A 52 -2.32 -13.61 16.98
CA VAL A 52 -1.57 -14.56 17.78
C VAL A 52 -1.51 -15.89 17.02
N GLU A 53 -0.33 -16.50 16.96
CA GLU A 53 -0.09 -17.73 16.23
C GLU A 53 0.67 -18.73 17.11
N TYR A 54 0.14 -19.94 17.26
CA TYR A 54 0.86 -21.06 17.82
C TYR A 54 1.60 -21.83 16.72
N THR A 55 2.87 -22.16 16.94
CA THR A 55 3.53 -23.12 16.05
C THR A 55 2.83 -24.48 16.14
N PHE A 56 2.84 -25.23 15.03
CA PHE A 56 2.16 -26.52 14.96
C PHE A 56 2.56 -27.50 16.09
N ASP A 57 3.81 -27.45 16.53
CA ASP A 57 4.35 -28.25 17.64
C ASP A 57 4.08 -27.66 19.02
N ASN A 58 3.41 -26.51 19.11
CA ASN A 58 3.18 -25.72 20.33
C ASN A 58 4.47 -25.33 21.09
N SER A 59 5.63 -25.33 20.44
CA SER A 59 6.91 -24.99 21.06
C SER A 59 7.05 -23.49 21.35
N LYS A 60 6.30 -22.65 20.64
CA LYS A 60 6.28 -21.20 20.84
C LYS A 60 4.96 -20.57 20.42
N VAL A 61 4.70 -19.37 20.95
CA VAL A 61 3.59 -18.49 20.59
C VAL A 61 4.14 -17.17 20.08
N LEU A 62 3.66 -16.75 18.92
CA LEU A 62 3.99 -15.49 18.30
C LEU A 62 2.84 -14.50 18.49
N PHE A 63 3.16 -13.29 18.91
CA PHE A 63 2.21 -12.20 19.03
C PHE A 63 2.62 -11.08 18.06
N TYR A 64 1.79 -10.83 17.06
CA TYR A 64 2.01 -9.77 16.09
C TYR A 64 1.32 -8.50 16.54
N PHE A 65 2.06 -7.37 16.53
CA PHE A 65 1.53 -6.11 16.99
C PHE A 65 2.03 -4.93 16.13
N THR A 66 1.26 -3.84 16.14
CA THR A 66 1.68 -2.54 15.60
C THR A 66 1.84 -1.53 16.72
N ALA A 67 2.78 -0.59 16.56
CA ALA A 67 2.99 0.54 17.45
C ALA A 67 3.65 1.69 16.69
N GLU A 68 3.39 2.94 17.11
CA GLU A 68 3.98 4.11 16.46
C GLU A 68 5.48 4.28 16.74
N GLY A 69 5.96 3.66 17.81
CA GLY A 69 7.35 3.77 18.24
C GLY A 69 7.91 2.49 18.84
N ARG A 70 9.00 2.62 19.57
CA ARG A 70 9.61 1.51 20.29
C ARG A 70 8.88 1.27 21.62
N VAL A 71 8.33 0.07 21.78
CA VAL A 71 7.63 -0.34 23.00
C VAL A 71 8.56 -1.16 23.89
N ASP A 72 8.58 -0.89 25.20
CA ASP A 72 9.25 -1.74 26.19
C ASP A 72 8.26 -2.79 26.71
N PHE A 73 8.36 -3.98 26.17
CA PHE A 73 7.48 -5.09 26.50
C PHE A 73 8.11 -6.18 27.40
N ARG A 74 9.22 -5.87 28.11
CA ARG A 74 9.94 -6.86 28.94
C ARG A 74 9.06 -7.46 30.03
N GLU A 75 8.28 -6.65 30.72
CA GLU A 75 7.36 -7.12 31.76
C GLU A 75 6.18 -7.88 31.16
N LEU A 76 5.63 -7.41 30.03
CA LEU A 76 4.58 -8.13 29.29
C LEU A 76 5.04 -9.55 28.90
N VAL A 77 6.27 -9.69 28.40
CA VAL A 77 6.82 -11.02 28.02
C VAL A 77 6.91 -11.94 29.23
N LYS A 78 7.36 -11.45 30.39
CA LYS A 78 7.41 -12.25 31.62
C LYS A 78 6.03 -12.73 32.05
N ASP A 79 5.05 -11.84 32.01
CA ASP A 79 3.68 -12.15 32.36
C ASP A 79 3.08 -13.20 31.39
N LEU A 80 3.24 -13.01 30.10
CA LEU A 80 2.76 -13.97 29.09
C LEU A 80 3.46 -15.32 29.24
N ALA A 81 4.77 -15.32 29.49
CA ALA A 81 5.52 -16.56 29.72
C ALA A 81 5.03 -17.33 30.96
N SER A 82 4.66 -16.62 32.03
CA SER A 82 4.11 -17.23 33.25
C SER A 82 2.75 -17.91 32.99
N VAL A 83 1.91 -17.32 32.12
CA VAL A 83 0.58 -17.81 31.76
C VAL A 83 0.67 -19.01 30.82
N PHE A 84 1.39 -18.85 29.70
CA PHE A 84 1.40 -19.84 28.62
C PHE A 84 2.43 -20.94 28.82
N ARG A 85 3.44 -20.74 29.67
CA ARG A 85 4.53 -21.70 29.95
C ARG A 85 5.24 -22.20 28.70
N THR A 86 5.30 -21.35 27.68
CA THR A 86 5.82 -21.62 26.35
C THR A 86 6.71 -20.45 25.95
N ARG A 87 7.60 -20.63 25.00
CA ARG A 87 8.43 -19.54 24.46
C ARG A 87 7.56 -18.48 23.80
N ILE A 88 7.64 -17.25 24.31
CA ILE A 88 6.93 -16.09 23.80
C ILE A 88 7.80 -15.32 22.81
N GLU A 89 7.25 -14.99 21.67
CA GLU A 89 7.91 -14.16 20.64
C GLU A 89 6.97 -13.01 20.26
N LEU A 90 7.38 -11.78 20.56
CA LEU A 90 6.67 -10.55 20.18
C LEU A 90 7.28 -9.97 18.91
N ARG A 91 6.45 -9.79 17.87
CA ARG A 91 6.86 -9.26 16.57
C ARG A 91 6.12 -7.97 16.25
N GLN A 92 6.87 -6.88 16.21
CA GLN A 92 6.33 -5.64 15.67
C GLN A 92 6.24 -5.74 14.15
N ILE A 93 5.07 -5.47 13.59
CA ILE A 93 4.80 -5.45 12.16
C ILE A 93 4.42 -4.04 11.70
N GLY A 94 4.56 -3.79 10.40
CA GLY A 94 4.13 -2.53 9.80
C GLY A 94 2.62 -2.49 9.58
N VAL A 95 2.04 -1.29 9.51
CA VAL A 95 0.59 -1.10 9.27
C VAL A 95 0.10 -1.71 7.94
N ARG A 96 0.99 -1.89 6.97
CA ARG A 96 0.63 -2.58 5.71
C ARG A 96 0.60 -4.10 5.89
N ASP A 97 1.50 -4.65 6.70
CA ASP A 97 1.48 -6.08 7.04
C ASP A 97 0.26 -6.41 7.89
N GLU A 98 -0.12 -5.52 8.82
CA GLU A 98 -1.39 -5.60 9.53
C GLU A 98 -2.57 -5.65 8.54
N ALA A 99 -2.65 -4.71 7.60
CA ALA A 99 -3.71 -4.72 6.58
C ALA A 99 -3.68 -5.98 5.70
N LYS A 100 -2.49 -6.52 5.40
CA LYS A 100 -2.31 -7.76 4.65
C LYS A 100 -2.84 -8.98 5.43
N MET A 101 -2.59 -9.05 6.72
CA MET A 101 -3.04 -10.14 7.60
C MET A 101 -4.55 -10.11 7.81
N LEU A 102 -5.11 -8.94 8.12
CA LEU A 102 -6.54 -8.76 8.34
C LEU A 102 -7.37 -8.90 7.07
N GLY A 103 -6.78 -8.61 5.91
CA GLY A 103 -7.50 -8.60 4.63
C GLY A 103 -8.50 -7.45 4.53
N GLY A 104 -9.30 -7.47 3.48
CA GLY A 104 -10.37 -6.49 3.26
C GLY A 104 -10.43 -5.98 1.82
N LEU A 105 -11.26 -4.95 1.59
CA LEU A 105 -11.46 -4.32 0.30
C LEU A 105 -10.80 -2.94 0.25
N GLY A 106 -10.12 -2.67 -0.87
CA GLY A 106 -9.58 -1.35 -1.17
C GLY A 106 -10.67 -0.36 -1.59
N VAL A 107 -10.29 0.90 -1.76
CA VAL A 107 -11.19 1.96 -2.28
C VAL A 107 -11.74 1.65 -3.69
N CYS A 108 -11.09 0.75 -4.42
CA CYS A 108 -11.51 0.25 -5.73
C CYS A 108 -12.53 -0.90 -5.65
N GLY A 109 -12.95 -1.33 -4.46
CA GLY A 109 -13.88 -2.44 -4.24
C GLY A 109 -13.29 -3.84 -4.47
N LYS A 110 -11.98 -3.95 -4.74
CA LYS A 110 -11.27 -5.23 -4.89
C LYS A 110 -10.54 -5.61 -3.60
N PRO A 111 -10.26 -6.90 -3.35
CA PRO A 111 -9.41 -7.33 -2.25
C PRO A 111 -8.06 -6.59 -2.26
N PHE A 112 -7.47 -6.40 -1.08
CA PHE A 112 -6.20 -5.68 -0.96
C PHE A 112 -5.12 -6.30 -1.85
N CYS A 113 -4.43 -5.45 -2.63
CA CYS A 113 -3.33 -5.89 -3.49
C CYS A 113 -2.23 -6.63 -2.70
N CYS A 114 -1.92 -6.15 -1.48
CA CYS A 114 -0.90 -6.75 -0.62
C CYS A 114 -1.29 -8.14 -0.10
N SER A 115 -2.58 -8.43 0.07
CA SER A 115 -3.05 -9.75 0.51
C SER A 115 -3.27 -10.74 -0.64
N THR A 116 -3.26 -10.26 -1.90
CA THR A 116 -3.53 -11.10 -3.08
C THR A 116 -2.28 -11.33 -3.92
N PHE A 117 -1.89 -10.38 -4.77
CA PHE A 117 -0.88 -10.58 -5.79
C PHE A 117 0.42 -9.77 -5.60
N LEU A 118 0.41 -8.70 -4.78
CA LEU A 118 1.61 -7.92 -4.45
C LEU A 118 2.25 -8.44 -3.15
N SER A 119 2.86 -9.61 -3.21
CA SER A 119 3.52 -10.25 -2.06
C SER A 119 4.77 -9.50 -1.60
N SER A 120 5.52 -8.90 -2.53
CA SER A 120 6.72 -8.11 -2.25
C SER A 120 6.41 -6.61 -2.34
N PHE A 121 6.74 -5.88 -1.27
CA PHE A 121 6.56 -4.44 -1.24
C PHE A 121 7.72 -3.71 -1.92
N GLN A 122 7.36 -2.71 -2.74
CA GLN A 122 8.30 -1.74 -3.30
C GLN A 122 7.90 -0.33 -2.85
N PRO A 123 8.89 0.57 -2.59
CA PRO A 123 8.60 1.93 -2.18
C PRO A 123 7.72 2.67 -3.17
N VAL A 124 6.73 3.40 -2.65
CA VAL A 124 5.81 4.24 -3.42
C VAL A 124 6.09 5.69 -3.10
N SER A 125 6.09 6.57 -4.10
CA SER A 125 6.32 8.00 -3.93
C SER A 125 5.12 8.84 -4.36
N ILE A 126 5.00 10.03 -3.77
CA ILE A 126 3.99 11.04 -4.12
C ILE A 126 4.11 11.44 -5.59
N LYS A 127 5.35 11.46 -6.12
CA LYS A 127 5.61 11.74 -7.53
C LYS A 127 4.86 10.77 -8.46
N MET A 128 4.78 9.48 -8.10
CA MET A 128 4.04 8.48 -8.88
C MET A 128 2.55 8.83 -8.98
N ALA A 129 1.93 9.27 -7.87
CA ALA A 129 0.54 9.71 -7.89
C ALA A 129 0.31 10.90 -8.84
N LYS A 130 1.24 11.86 -8.86
CA LYS A 130 1.17 13.01 -9.76
C LYS A 130 1.41 12.63 -11.23
N GLU A 131 2.32 11.73 -11.50
CA GLU A 131 2.59 11.20 -12.85
C GLU A 131 1.38 10.42 -13.40
N GLN A 132 0.60 9.76 -12.53
CA GLN A 132 -0.62 9.05 -12.88
C GLN A 132 -1.86 9.96 -12.93
N GLY A 133 -1.68 11.29 -12.79
CA GLY A 133 -2.76 12.27 -12.86
C GLY A 133 -3.71 12.28 -11.68
N LEU A 134 -3.32 11.68 -10.54
CA LEU A 134 -4.14 11.69 -9.34
C LEU A 134 -4.02 12.99 -8.57
N SER A 135 -5.16 13.43 -7.99
CA SER A 135 -5.16 14.52 -7.02
C SER A 135 -4.33 14.14 -5.80
N LEU A 136 -3.45 15.03 -5.34
CA LEU A 136 -2.60 14.83 -4.15
C LEU A 136 -3.38 14.95 -2.82
N ASN A 137 -4.66 14.62 -2.83
CA ASN A 137 -5.46 14.53 -1.61
C ASN A 137 -5.12 13.22 -0.87
N PRO A 138 -4.67 13.27 0.42
CA PRO A 138 -4.33 12.10 1.20
C PRO A 138 -5.39 10.99 1.16
N VAL A 139 -6.66 11.33 1.24
CA VAL A 139 -7.78 10.37 1.20
C VAL A 139 -7.86 9.61 -0.12
N LYS A 140 -7.47 10.25 -1.24
CA LYS A 140 -7.54 9.65 -2.58
C LYS A 140 -6.32 8.81 -2.97
N ILE A 141 -5.17 9.08 -2.34
CA ILE A 141 -3.91 8.41 -2.67
C ILE A 141 -3.43 7.43 -1.59
N SER A 142 -4.13 7.37 -0.44
CA SER A 142 -3.82 6.43 0.64
C SER A 142 -4.67 5.16 0.52
N GLY A 143 -4.04 4.05 0.85
CA GLY A 143 -4.74 2.79 1.10
C GLY A 143 -5.35 2.76 2.51
N THR A 144 -6.13 1.73 2.81
CA THR A 144 -6.73 1.50 4.13
C THR A 144 -5.67 1.40 5.25
N CYS A 145 -4.45 1.00 4.93
CA CYS A 145 -3.30 0.99 5.85
C CYS A 145 -2.74 2.39 6.18
N GLY A 146 -3.33 3.48 5.68
CA GLY A 146 -2.85 4.84 5.90
C GLY A 146 -1.56 5.21 5.15
N ARG A 147 -1.01 4.32 4.31
CA ARG A 147 0.17 4.58 3.46
C ARG A 147 -0.26 4.77 2.01
N LEU A 148 0.64 5.29 1.16
CA LEU A 148 0.36 5.40 -0.28
C LEU A 148 -0.07 4.05 -0.87
N MET A 149 -1.04 4.10 -1.78
CA MET A 149 -1.58 2.92 -2.44
C MET A 149 -0.48 2.17 -3.21
N CYS A 150 -0.34 0.87 -2.96
CA CYS A 150 0.66 0.01 -3.60
C CYS A 150 0.41 -0.18 -5.10
N CYS A 151 -0.83 -0.06 -5.57
CA CYS A 151 -1.15 -0.08 -7.00
C CYS A 151 -0.47 1.06 -7.79
N LEU A 152 -0.16 2.21 -7.16
CA LEU A 152 0.60 3.29 -7.80
C LEU A 152 1.94 2.80 -8.34
N LYS A 153 2.68 2.01 -7.54
CA LYS A 153 3.95 1.43 -8.00
C LYS A 153 3.73 0.32 -9.03
N PHE A 154 2.70 -0.50 -8.84
CA PHE A 154 2.39 -1.60 -9.75
C PHE A 154 2.06 -1.11 -11.17
N GLU A 155 1.33 0.01 -11.27
CA GLU A 155 0.92 0.59 -12.54
C GLU A 155 1.94 1.59 -13.13
N GLN A 156 2.96 2.00 -12.35
CA GLN A 156 3.88 3.08 -12.70
C GLN A 156 4.53 2.95 -14.07
N ASP A 157 5.00 1.76 -14.42
CA ASP A 157 5.74 1.56 -15.69
C ASP A 157 4.81 1.77 -16.89
N ALA A 158 3.55 1.32 -16.81
CA ALA A 158 2.55 1.56 -17.86
C ALA A 158 2.26 3.07 -18.03
N TYR A 159 2.12 3.80 -16.93
CA TYR A 159 1.92 5.26 -16.99
C TYR A 159 3.15 6.01 -17.52
N LEU A 160 4.37 5.56 -17.18
CA LEU A 160 5.59 6.14 -17.72
C LEU A 160 5.69 5.96 -19.24
N ASP A 161 5.29 4.80 -19.76
CA ASP A 161 5.25 4.57 -21.21
C ASP A 161 4.23 5.48 -21.92
N LEU A 162 3.06 5.68 -21.32
CA LEU A 162 2.07 6.62 -21.84
C LEU A 162 2.58 8.07 -21.82
N LEU A 163 3.25 8.49 -20.75
CA LEU A 163 3.84 9.82 -20.61
C LEU A 163 4.98 10.13 -21.61
N ARG A 164 5.55 9.10 -22.25
CA ARG A 164 6.52 9.32 -23.35
C ARG A 164 5.85 9.74 -24.66
N THR A 165 4.60 9.34 -24.86
CA THR A 165 3.87 9.55 -26.11
C THR A 165 2.80 10.63 -26.01
N ILE A 166 2.27 10.87 -24.81
CA ILE A 166 1.20 11.84 -24.56
C ILE A 166 1.79 13.13 -23.99
N PRO A 167 1.51 14.31 -24.61
CA PRO A 167 1.98 15.60 -24.11
C PRO A 167 1.49 15.88 -22.69
N LYS A 168 2.39 16.35 -21.83
CA LYS A 168 2.10 16.67 -20.43
C LYS A 168 1.31 17.97 -20.29
N VAL A 169 0.66 18.15 -19.15
CA VAL A 169 0.03 19.43 -18.79
C VAL A 169 1.06 20.56 -18.88
N ASN A 170 0.63 21.73 -19.39
CA ASN A 170 1.44 22.87 -19.77
C ASN A 170 2.35 22.65 -21.00
N ALA A 171 2.17 21.57 -21.76
CA ALA A 171 2.81 21.42 -23.06
C ALA A 171 2.22 22.43 -24.07
N ILE A 172 3.09 22.98 -24.92
CA ILE A 172 2.71 23.82 -26.05
C ILE A 172 2.60 22.92 -27.27
N VAL A 173 1.42 22.90 -27.90
CA VAL A 173 1.10 22.00 -29.00
C VAL A 173 0.47 22.76 -30.18
N VAL A 174 0.56 22.17 -31.37
CA VAL A 174 -0.20 22.58 -32.56
C VAL A 174 -1.30 21.56 -32.79
N THR A 175 -2.53 22.05 -32.83
CA THR A 175 -3.72 21.32 -33.16
C THR A 175 -4.20 21.63 -34.58
N PRO A 176 -5.16 20.88 -35.15
CA PRO A 176 -5.77 21.26 -36.43
C PRO A 176 -6.42 22.66 -36.43
N GLU A 177 -6.85 23.14 -35.25
CA GLU A 177 -7.49 24.46 -35.07
C GLU A 177 -6.51 25.58 -34.74
N GLY A 178 -5.25 25.26 -34.48
CA GLY A 178 -4.21 26.22 -34.19
C GLY A 178 -3.32 25.84 -33.02
N LYS A 179 -2.47 26.78 -32.62
CA LYS A 179 -1.56 26.61 -31.47
C LYS A 179 -2.33 26.75 -30.15
N GLY A 180 -1.92 26.00 -29.13
CA GLY A 180 -2.51 26.09 -27.80
C GLY A 180 -1.66 25.42 -26.73
N THR A 181 -2.16 25.49 -25.50
CA THR A 181 -1.52 24.93 -24.32
C THR A 181 -2.41 23.82 -23.71
N VAL A 182 -1.83 22.68 -23.41
CA VAL A 182 -2.50 21.58 -22.73
C VAL A 182 -2.80 21.99 -21.28
N ILE A 183 -4.07 22.01 -20.90
CA ILE A 183 -4.51 22.36 -19.53
C ILE A 183 -4.87 21.12 -18.71
N ASP A 184 -5.30 20.04 -19.39
CA ASP A 184 -5.61 18.76 -18.75
C ASP A 184 -5.36 17.61 -19.73
N GLN A 185 -5.12 16.42 -19.20
CA GLN A 185 -4.86 15.22 -19.98
C GLN A 185 -5.46 13.98 -19.33
N ASN A 186 -6.01 13.09 -20.13
CA ASN A 186 -6.34 11.73 -19.70
C ASN A 186 -5.37 10.75 -20.37
N LEU A 187 -4.44 10.22 -19.60
CA LEU A 187 -3.38 9.34 -20.09
C LEU A 187 -3.92 8.04 -20.67
N LEU A 188 -5.00 7.48 -20.09
CA LEU A 188 -5.55 6.19 -20.54
C LEU A 188 -6.31 6.28 -21.87
N THR A 189 -7.03 7.39 -22.07
CA THR A 189 -7.78 7.61 -23.30
C THR A 189 -7.00 8.38 -24.38
N GLY A 190 -5.89 9.03 -23.98
CA GLY A 190 -5.12 9.92 -24.86
C GLY A 190 -5.82 11.22 -25.20
N ILE A 191 -6.90 11.58 -24.48
CA ILE A 191 -7.63 12.83 -24.70
C ILE A 191 -6.94 13.97 -23.98
N LEU A 192 -6.73 15.07 -24.68
CA LEU A 192 -6.14 16.30 -24.18
C LEU A 192 -7.17 17.41 -24.20
N THR A 193 -7.21 18.20 -23.13
CA THR A 193 -7.97 19.45 -23.07
C THR A 193 -7.00 20.59 -23.32
N ILE A 194 -7.23 21.36 -24.37
CA ILE A 194 -6.30 22.37 -24.88
C ILE A 194 -6.99 23.71 -24.90
N ARG A 195 -6.30 24.75 -24.37
CA ARG A 195 -6.68 26.16 -24.53
C ARG A 195 -5.98 26.69 -25.73
N LEU A 196 -6.75 27.14 -26.75
CA LEU A 196 -6.23 27.68 -27.97
C LEU A 196 -5.76 29.13 -27.78
N ASP A 197 -4.59 29.47 -28.32
CA ASP A 197 -4.02 30.83 -28.23
C ASP A 197 -4.87 31.88 -28.96
N LYS A 198 -5.62 31.46 -29.98
CA LYS A 198 -6.49 32.35 -30.79
C LYS A 198 -7.75 32.80 -30.03
N ALA A 199 -8.19 32.04 -29.04
CA ALA A 199 -9.42 32.30 -28.28
C ALA A 199 -9.21 31.90 -26.81
N PRO A 200 -8.43 32.64 -26.03
CA PRO A 200 -8.06 32.28 -24.67
C PRO A 200 -9.26 32.26 -23.71
N ASP A 201 -10.30 33.05 -24.01
CA ASP A 201 -11.53 33.14 -23.20
C ASP A 201 -12.62 32.16 -23.66
N ALA A 202 -12.42 31.43 -24.73
CA ALA A 202 -13.36 30.39 -25.18
C ALA A 202 -13.23 29.14 -24.34
N ALA A 203 -14.28 28.30 -24.39
CA ALA A 203 -14.23 26.99 -23.78
C ALA A 203 -13.07 26.15 -24.34
N PRO A 204 -12.30 25.45 -23.50
CA PRO A 204 -11.20 24.61 -23.95
C PRO A 204 -11.68 23.54 -24.94
N ALA A 205 -10.90 23.30 -25.97
CA ALA A 205 -11.20 22.27 -26.99
C ALA A 205 -10.52 20.94 -26.61
N THR A 206 -11.15 19.83 -27.03
CA THR A 206 -10.64 18.50 -26.77
C THR A 206 -10.09 17.85 -28.04
N PHE A 207 -8.87 17.30 -27.95
CA PHE A 207 -8.21 16.61 -29.05
C PHE A 207 -7.58 15.32 -28.56
N HIS A 208 -7.47 14.32 -29.42
CA HIS A 208 -6.68 13.15 -29.14
C HIS A 208 -5.18 13.43 -29.34
N ALA A 209 -4.32 12.88 -28.49
CA ALA A 209 -2.86 13.12 -28.54
C ALA A 209 -2.24 12.85 -29.93
N LYS A 210 -2.81 11.92 -30.72
CA LYS A 210 -2.38 11.63 -32.10
C LYS A 210 -2.66 12.76 -33.10
N GLN A 211 -3.55 13.70 -32.75
CA GLN A 211 -3.97 14.80 -33.63
C GLN A 211 -3.14 16.07 -33.40
N VAL A 212 -2.27 16.05 -32.38
CA VAL A 212 -1.50 17.23 -32.00
C VAL A 212 -0.01 17.00 -32.19
N LYS A 213 0.70 18.10 -32.54
CA LYS A 213 2.18 18.10 -32.63
C LYS A 213 2.75 18.89 -31.47
N VAL A 214 3.63 18.30 -30.69
CA VAL A 214 4.28 18.93 -29.54
C VAL A 214 5.38 19.90 -30.04
N ILE A 215 5.32 21.14 -29.60
CA ILE A 215 6.41 22.14 -29.81
C ILE A 215 7.34 22.09 -28.58
N LYS A 216 6.76 22.14 -27.38
CA LYS A 216 7.49 22.10 -26.11
C LYS A 216 6.67 21.31 -25.11
N ASP A 217 7.26 20.27 -24.54
CA ASP A 217 6.58 19.44 -23.54
C ASP A 217 6.54 20.10 -22.16
N GLY A 218 5.55 19.74 -21.37
CA GLY A 218 5.39 20.19 -20.00
C GLY A 218 6.30 19.41 -19.02
N GLN A 219 6.40 19.91 -17.80
CA GLN A 219 7.13 19.25 -16.71
C GLN A 219 6.18 18.93 -15.55
N ILE A 220 6.22 17.68 -15.08
CA ILE A 220 5.51 17.29 -13.88
C ILE A 220 6.38 17.66 -12.68
N LYS A 221 5.95 18.66 -11.90
CA LYS A 221 6.64 19.12 -10.70
C LYS A 221 5.72 18.94 -9.48
N VAL A 222 6.25 18.42 -8.39
CA VAL A 222 5.60 18.41 -7.08
C VAL A 222 6.13 19.61 -6.31
N ASN A 223 5.25 20.43 -5.73
CA ASN A 223 5.66 21.55 -4.90
C ASN A 223 6.28 21.05 -3.59
N LYS A 224 7.23 21.79 -3.03
CA LYS A 224 7.86 21.42 -1.75
C LYS A 224 6.86 21.34 -0.61
N GLU A 225 5.91 22.25 -0.57
CA GLU A 225 4.83 22.28 0.44
C GLU A 225 3.93 21.04 0.35
N GLU A 226 3.51 20.65 -0.86
CA GLU A 226 2.76 19.43 -1.11
C GLU A 226 3.54 18.18 -0.64
N LEU A 227 4.85 18.17 -0.91
CA LEU A 227 5.72 17.06 -0.53
C LEU A 227 5.86 16.95 1.01
N GLU A 228 6.02 18.06 1.71
CA GLU A 228 6.15 18.07 3.16
C GLU A 228 4.87 17.61 3.86
N GLN A 229 3.70 18.07 3.41
CA GLN A 229 2.40 17.67 3.97
C GLN A 229 2.12 16.16 3.80
N LEU A 230 2.59 15.56 2.72
CA LEU A 230 2.34 14.16 2.38
C LEU A 230 3.47 13.20 2.76
N LYS A 231 4.59 13.73 3.28
CA LYS A 231 5.80 12.96 3.59
C LYS A 231 5.56 11.78 4.56
N GLY A 232 4.57 11.91 5.44
CA GLY A 232 4.15 10.84 6.35
C GLY A 232 3.58 9.61 5.65
N LEU A 233 3.01 9.77 4.45
CA LEU A 233 2.41 8.68 3.67
C LEU A 233 3.45 7.81 2.95
N GLU A 234 4.66 8.34 2.70
CA GLU A 234 5.77 7.63 2.04
C GLU A 234 6.56 6.73 3.01
N LYS A 235 6.41 6.91 4.33
CA LYS A 235 7.11 6.07 5.33
C LYS A 235 6.64 4.63 5.22
N ASN A 236 7.57 3.73 5.19
CA ASN A 236 7.34 2.26 5.20
C ASN A 236 7.18 1.76 6.63
#